data_c5e42933a6ad37239568bf8ea1990d19
#
_entry.id   c5e42933a6ad37239568bf8ea1990d19
#
_cell.length_a   1.000
_cell.length_b   1.000
_cell.length_c   1.000
_cell.angle_alpha   90.00
_cell.angle_beta   90.00
_cell.angle_gamma   90.00
#
_symmetry.space_group_name_H-M   'P 1'
#
loop_
_entity.id
_entity.type
_entity.pdbx_description
1 polymer ?
#
loop_
_entity_poly.entity_id
_entity_poly.type
_entity_poly.pdbx_seq_one_letter_code
_entity_poly.pdbx_strand_id
1 'polypeptide(L)'
;MIDVSSHGNLFSWVGRRSCGVTGRRVRKIIKSRLDRAMANEEWHTIFSHTNVEYLKLWGSDHRPLLASIQNSPQRYFKPFIFDKRWLGKPGFKESVHGRWDIPSQEGVLFTQKVKNCRKSISLWKKSSSSNSEKKFFELQTQIDLAQEDESISAEDLLALKWKLCDAYREEEIFWRLKSRELWFKEGDKNTKYFHATTKQKRARNKIIGLLNQDGLWVDKEVDLERLAVDYFKDLFTTSEPQNFHSALRDLPVMISEDMNQRLTKEIFPEEVKRALFSLNPDKAPGPDGMTALFYQRFWDLTGPDLVKVVQNFHSSGSFEEHLNETNICLIPKTDRPRKMAEFRPISLCNVSYKVISKVLSSRLKKILPDLISETQSAFVVGRLITDNILIAQENFHALRTNPACREKFMAIKTDMSKAYDRVEWSFLRALMLKMGFAQKWVDLINFCISSVSYKVLLNGTPRGFIKPTRGIRQGDHISPFLFILCTEVLVANLKDAEWNG
;
A
#
# COMPACT_ATOMS: atom_id res chain seq x y z
N MET A 1 3.39 24.36 -16.63
CA MET A 1 2.30 24.81 -15.70
C MET A 1 1.57 23.57 -15.22
N ILE A 2 1.23 23.53 -13.93
CA ILE A 2 0.61 22.37 -13.27
C ILE A 2 -0.73 22.84 -12.70
N ASP A 3 -1.79 22.05 -12.89
CA ASP A 3 -3.12 22.35 -12.33
C ASP A 3 -3.04 22.28 -10.80
N VAL A 4 -3.44 23.37 -10.13
CA VAL A 4 -3.42 23.44 -8.68
C VAL A 4 -4.54 22.56 -8.14
N SER A 5 -4.25 21.78 -7.12
CA SER A 5 -5.21 20.89 -6.47
C SER A 5 -6.47 21.66 -6.04
N SER A 6 -7.63 21.22 -6.49
CA SER A 6 -8.90 21.90 -6.20
C SER A 6 -9.89 20.98 -5.50
N HIS A 7 -10.71 21.55 -4.61
CA HIS A 7 -11.78 20.85 -3.90
C HIS A 7 -13.14 21.60 -4.07
N GLY A 8 -14.21 21.03 -3.54
CA GLY A 8 -15.55 21.53 -3.73
C GLY A 8 -16.28 20.86 -4.89
N ASN A 9 -17.04 21.60 -5.69
CA ASN A 9 -17.81 21.03 -6.79
C ASN A 9 -16.92 20.53 -7.93
N LEU A 10 -17.34 19.43 -8.60
CA LEU A 10 -16.59 18.84 -9.71
C LEU A 10 -16.53 19.75 -10.95
N PHE A 11 -17.54 20.60 -11.12
CA PHE A 11 -17.72 21.43 -12.31
C PHE A 11 -17.69 22.90 -11.92
N SER A 12 -16.92 23.67 -12.65
CA SER A 12 -16.84 25.11 -12.48
C SER A 12 -17.90 25.87 -13.29
N TRP A 13 -18.46 25.23 -14.32
CA TRP A 13 -19.45 25.83 -15.21
C TRP A 13 -20.68 24.94 -15.40
N VAL A 14 -21.87 25.57 -15.50
CA VAL A 14 -23.15 24.88 -15.74
C VAL A 14 -23.94 25.63 -16.80
N GLY A 15 -24.07 25.02 -17.97
CA GLY A 15 -24.83 25.59 -19.10
C GLY A 15 -26.03 24.74 -19.50
N ARG A 16 -26.87 25.30 -20.37
CA ARG A 16 -28.04 24.62 -20.94
C ARG A 16 -27.88 24.52 -22.45
N ARG A 17 -27.98 23.32 -23.01
CA ARG A 17 -27.97 23.09 -24.45
C ARG A 17 -29.33 22.56 -24.90
N SER A 18 -29.88 23.12 -25.97
CA SER A 18 -31.06 22.57 -26.63
C SER A 18 -30.63 21.52 -27.63
N CYS A 19 -31.00 20.26 -27.40
CA CYS A 19 -30.83 19.20 -28.39
C CYS A 19 -32.19 18.92 -29.04
N GLY A 20 -32.32 19.07 -30.35
CA GLY A 20 -33.47 18.65 -31.08
C GLY A 20 -33.28 17.22 -31.60
N VAL A 21 -34.03 16.27 -31.09
CA VAL A 21 -34.23 14.97 -31.69
C VAL A 21 -35.72 14.81 -31.86
N THR A 22 -36.17 14.67 -33.12
CA THR A 22 -37.57 14.43 -33.53
C THR A 22 -38.62 15.40 -32.93
N GLY A 23 -38.52 16.71 -33.27
CA GLY A 23 -39.62 17.67 -33.06
C GLY A 23 -39.83 18.20 -31.66
N ARG A 24 -39.19 17.66 -30.62
CA ARG A 24 -39.23 18.17 -29.22
C ARG A 24 -37.90 18.74 -28.80
N ARG A 25 -37.82 20.00 -28.44
CA ARG A 25 -36.65 20.64 -27.84
C ARG A 25 -36.49 20.17 -26.39
N VAL A 26 -35.55 19.24 -26.15
CA VAL A 26 -35.16 18.85 -24.79
C VAL A 26 -34.01 19.73 -24.33
N ARG A 27 -34.16 20.45 -23.24
CA ARG A 27 -33.09 21.23 -22.59
C ARG A 27 -32.23 20.31 -21.75
N LYS A 28 -31.02 20.04 -22.19
CA LYS A 28 -30.04 19.24 -21.44
C LYS A 28 -29.10 20.17 -20.65
N ILE A 29 -28.94 19.91 -19.35
CA ILE A 29 -27.96 20.61 -18.52
C ILE A 29 -26.60 20.00 -18.81
N ILE A 30 -25.64 20.84 -19.21
CA ILE A 30 -24.24 20.48 -19.43
C ILE A 30 -23.43 21.08 -18.29
N LYS A 31 -22.54 20.29 -17.73
CA LYS A 31 -21.61 20.71 -16.69
C LYS A 31 -20.20 20.44 -17.16
N SER A 32 -19.29 21.40 -16.97
CA SER A 32 -17.89 21.27 -17.37
C SER A 32 -16.96 21.96 -16.37
N ARG A 33 -15.70 21.52 -16.34
CA ARG A 33 -14.63 22.18 -15.58
C ARG A 33 -13.85 23.07 -16.52
N LEU A 34 -14.34 24.28 -16.78
CA LEU A 34 -13.70 25.26 -17.66
C LEU A 34 -12.64 26.08 -16.93
N ASP A 35 -12.97 26.49 -15.68
CA ASP A 35 -12.09 27.35 -14.89
C ASP A 35 -11.09 26.50 -14.09
N ARG A 36 -9.81 26.90 -14.17
CA ARG A 36 -8.69 26.19 -13.50
C ARG A 36 -7.69 27.19 -12.98
N ALA A 37 -7.07 26.89 -11.86
CA ALA A 37 -5.88 27.58 -11.38
C ALA A 37 -4.65 26.78 -11.74
N MET A 38 -3.69 27.41 -12.40
CA MET A 38 -2.44 26.76 -12.83
C MET A 38 -1.25 27.49 -12.25
N ALA A 39 -0.23 26.74 -11.80
CA ALA A 39 0.98 27.30 -11.21
C ALA A 39 2.23 26.64 -11.83
N ASN A 40 3.36 27.37 -11.82
CA ASN A 40 4.66 26.84 -12.22
C ASN A 40 5.33 26.06 -11.07
N GLU A 41 6.48 25.49 -11.33
CA GLU A 41 7.24 24.72 -10.35
C GLU A 41 7.76 25.58 -9.20
N GLU A 42 8.20 26.79 -9.50
CA GLU A 42 8.70 27.76 -8.50
C GLU A 42 7.59 28.11 -7.52
N TRP A 43 6.36 28.38 -8.01
CA TRP A 43 5.20 28.60 -7.16
C TRP A 43 4.98 27.44 -6.19
N HIS A 44 4.97 26.21 -6.69
CA HIS A 44 4.78 25.01 -5.84
C HIS A 44 5.92 24.78 -4.85
N THR A 45 7.08 25.32 -5.13
CA THR A 45 8.23 25.25 -4.21
C THR A 45 8.10 26.27 -3.09
N ILE A 46 7.71 27.48 -3.39
CA ILE A 46 7.53 28.57 -2.43
C ILE A 46 6.21 28.38 -1.66
N PHE A 47 5.13 28.12 -2.36
CA PHE A 47 3.78 28.00 -1.82
C PHE A 47 3.25 26.57 -1.90
N SER A 48 3.91 25.65 -1.21
CA SER A 48 3.60 24.22 -1.23
C SER A 48 2.19 23.86 -0.74
N HIS A 49 1.47 24.82 -0.16
CA HIS A 49 0.14 24.68 0.42
C HIS A 49 -0.91 25.56 -0.28
N THR A 50 -0.72 25.83 -1.56
CA THR A 50 -1.75 26.47 -2.37
C THR A 50 -2.89 25.49 -2.62
N ASN A 51 -4.10 25.91 -2.30
CA ASN A 51 -5.32 25.14 -2.46
C ASN A 51 -6.39 25.98 -3.14
N VAL A 52 -7.21 25.35 -4.00
CA VAL A 52 -8.29 26.03 -4.75
C VAL A 52 -9.62 25.41 -4.39
N GLU A 53 -10.59 26.26 -4.05
CA GLU A 53 -11.95 25.85 -3.76
C GLU A 53 -12.93 26.43 -4.81
N TYR A 54 -13.81 25.58 -5.35
CA TYR A 54 -14.94 26.03 -6.15
C TYR A 54 -16.11 26.38 -5.22
N LEU A 55 -16.38 27.67 -5.06
CA LEU A 55 -17.46 28.17 -4.22
C LEU A 55 -18.84 27.85 -4.81
N LYS A 56 -19.89 28.18 -4.06
CA LYS A 56 -21.26 27.97 -4.52
C LYS A 56 -21.58 28.82 -5.76
N LEU A 57 -22.32 28.22 -6.69
CA LEU A 57 -22.81 28.91 -7.89
C LEU A 57 -23.89 29.95 -7.46
N TRP A 58 -23.64 31.22 -7.73
CA TRP A 58 -24.58 32.30 -7.41
C TRP A 58 -24.50 33.41 -8.45
N GLY A 59 -25.62 33.73 -9.10
CA GLY A 59 -25.71 34.83 -10.05
C GLY A 59 -24.91 34.72 -11.35
N SER A 60 -24.26 33.59 -11.58
CA SER A 60 -23.42 33.30 -12.78
C SER A 60 -23.55 31.85 -13.16
N ASP A 61 -23.24 31.49 -14.40
CA ASP A 61 -23.09 30.12 -14.86
C ASP A 61 -21.69 29.53 -14.52
N HIS A 62 -20.76 30.39 -14.07
CA HIS A 62 -19.45 30.01 -13.53
C HIS A 62 -19.43 30.07 -12.00
N ARG A 63 -18.62 29.17 -11.39
CA ARG A 63 -18.33 29.19 -9.95
C ARG A 63 -17.09 30.02 -9.68
N PRO A 64 -17.13 30.90 -8.67
CA PRO A 64 -15.92 31.57 -8.21
C PRO A 64 -14.88 30.56 -7.72
N LEU A 65 -13.60 30.82 -8.01
CA LEU A 65 -12.48 30.09 -7.47
C LEU A 65 -11.84 30.89 -6.33
N LEU A 66 -11.74 30.27 -5.17
CA LEU A 66 -10.98 30.82 -4.04
C LEU A 66 -9.62 30.10 -3.96
N ALA A 67 -8.54 30.81 -4.24
CA ALA A 67 -7.19 30.31 -4.05
C ALA A 67 -6.68 30.71 -2.67
N SER A 68 -6.45 29.73 -1.80
CA SER A 68 -5.89 29.93 -0.46
C SER A 68 -4.41 29.60 -0.48
N ILE A 69 -3.56 30.57 -0.12
CA ILE A 69 -2.11 30.43 -0.09
C ILE A 69 -1.70 30.42 1.38
N GLN A 70 -1.20 29.28 1.85
CA GLN A 70 -0.69 29.15 3.21
C GLN A 70 0.83 29.06 3.21
N ASN A 71 1.46 29.96 3.89
CA ASN A 71 2.92 30.10 4.01
C ASN A 71 3.45 29.48 5.31
N SER A 72 2.78 28.46 5.84
CA SER A 72 3.17 27.85 7.10
C SER A 72 4.22 26.76 6.87
N PRO A 73 5.43 26.87 7.38
CA PRO A 73 6.41 25.80 7.39
C PRO A 73 5.99 24.75 8.45
N GLN A 74 4.95 23.98 8.15
CA GLN A 74 4.68 22.81 8.98
C GLN A 74 5.90 21.88 8.91
N ARG A 75 6.56 21.69 10.05
CA ARG A 75 7.61 20.68 10.20
C ARG A 75 6.98 19.31 10.04
N TYR A 76 6.98 18.79 8.81
CA TYR A 76 6.53 17.43 8.56
C TYR A 76 7.45 16.45 9.27
N PHE A 77 6.86 15.54 10.02
CA PHE A 77 7.56 14.36 10.50
C PHE A 77 8.10 13.59 9.28
N LYS A 78 9.43 13.49 9.19
CA LYS A 78 10.09 12.72 8.15
C LYS A 78 10.50 11.37 8.76
N PRO A 79 9.70 10.32 8.60
CA PRO A 79 10.07 9.00 9.10
C PRO A 79 11.36 8.54 8.42
N PHE A 80 12.14 7.74 9.14
CA PHE A 80 13.27 7.07 8.52
C PHE A 80 12.76 6.11 7.43
N ILE A 81 13.36 6.19 6.26
CA ILE A 81 13.15 5.24 5.15
C ILE A 81 14.51 4.97 4.56
N PHE A 82 14.87 3.69 4.46
CA PHE A 82 16.10 3.26 3.80
C PHE A 82 16.11 3.70 2.34
N ASP A 83 17.22 4.33 1.92
CA ASP A 83 17.37 4.87 0.57
C ASP A 83 18.48 4.10 -0.17
N LYS A 84 18.15 3.50 -1.31
CA LYS A 84 19.10 2.72 -2.10
C LYS A 84 20.33 3.51 -2.58
N ARG A 85 20.25 4.84 -2.67
CA ARG A 85 21.37 5.71 -3.03
C ARG A 85 22.52 5.67 -2.02
N TRP A 86 22.24 5.18 -0.79
CA TRP A 86 23.28 5.03 0.24
C TRP A 86 24.17 3.84 0.00
N LEU A 87 23.69 2.86 -0.82
CA LEU A 87 24.41 1.67 -1.18
C LEU A 87 25.69 1.99 -1.93
N GLY A 88 26.74 2.13 -1.77
CA GLY A 88 27.94 2.53 -2.51
C GLY A 88 28.56 3.83 -2.02
N LYS A 89 27.97 4.48 -1.01
CA LYS A 89 28.58 5.64 -0.39
C LYS A 89 29.64 5.21 0.63
N PRO A 90 30.77 5.94 0.72
CA PRO A 90 31.80 5.67 1.72
C PRO A 90 31.27 5.67 3.15
N GLY A 91 31.72 4.76 3.99
CA GLY A 91 31.33 4.65 5.39
C GLY A 91 29.92 4.10 5.64
N PHE A 92 29.13 3.84 4.57
CA PHE A 92 27.77 3.33 4.75
C PHE A 92 27.76 1.88 5.22
N LYS A 93 28.55 0.99 4.59
CA LYS A 93 28.64 -0.42 4.98
C LYS A 93 29.10 -0.55 6.44
N GLU A 94 30.11 0.20 6.81
CA GLU A 94 30.67 0.24 8.15
C GLU A 94 29.63 0.71 9.18
N SER A 95 28.79 1.68 8.82
CA SER A 95 27.71 2.15 9.68
C SER A 95 26.64 1.09 9.93
N VAL A 96 26.43 0.16 8.98
CA VAL A 96 25.50 -0.95 9.13
C VAL A 96 26.14 -2.07 9.96
N HIS A 97 27.35 -2.54 9.59
CA HIS A 97 28.05 -3.65 10.25
C HIS A 97 28.38 -3.34 11.72
N GLY A 98 28.93 -2.16 12.01
CA GLY A 98 29.37 -1.79 13.35
C GLY A 98 28.25 -1.68 14.42
N ARG A 99 26.98 -1.81 14.02
CA ARG A 99 25.84 -1.77 14.94
C ARG A 99 24.90 -2.96 14.83
N TRP A 100 25.10 -3.82 13.84
CA TRP A 100 24.36 -5.09 13.74
C TRP A 100 25.09 -6.21 14.50
N ASP A 101 26.42 -6.35 14.28
CA ASP A 101 27.29 -7.34 14.93
C ASP A 101 27.98 -6.74 16.16
N ILE A 102 27.28 -6.51 17.25
CA ILE A 102 27.91 -6.18 18.53
C ILE A 102 28.14 -7.50 19.29
N PRO A 103 29.39 -7.99 19.43
CA PRO A 103 29.69 -9.30 20.00
C PRO A 103 29.26 -9.50 21.46
N SER A 104 28.99 -8.41 22.18
CA SER A 104 28.68 -8.41 23.62
C SER A 104 27.22 -8.60 23.99
N GLN A 105 26.33 -8.92 23.03
CA GLN A 105 24.90 -8.98 23.27
C GLN A 105 24.28 -10.31 22.79
N GLU A 106 24.63 -11.40 23.43
CA GLU A 106 23.81 -12.63 23.38
C GLU A 106 22.42 -12.28 23.96
N GLY A 107 21.36 -12.56 23.18
CA GLY A 107 19.97 -12.30 23.62
C GLY A 107 19.33 -10.99 23.16
N VAL A 108 20.01 -10.16 22.36
CA VAL A 108 19.38 -8.94 21.83
C VAL A 108 18.29 -9.28 20.82
N LEU A 109 17.11 -8.74 21.06
CA LEU A 109 15.95 -8.87 20.18
C LEU A 109 16.25 -8.36 18.76
N PHE A 110 15.70 -9.03 17.76
CA PHE A 110 15.86 -8.64 16.36
C PHE A 110 15.38 -7.20 16.11
N THR A 111 14.22 -6.83 16.69
CA THR A 111 13.68 -5.47 16.60
C THR A 111 14.62 -4.42 17.17
N GLN A 112 15.37 -4.75 18.22
CA GLN A 112 16.39 -3.86 18.79
C GLN A 112 17.62 -3.73 17.88
N LYS A 113 18.08 -4.81 17.23
CA LYS A 113 19.14 -4.75 16.22
C LYS A 113 18.75 -3.81 15.07
N VAL A 114 17.52 -3.95 14.54
CA VAL A 114 16.97 -3.07 13.50
C VAL A 114 16.96 -1.61 13.98
N LYS A 115 16.52 -1.35 15.20
CA LYS A 115 16.47 0.00 15.78
C LYS A 115 17.86 0.63 15.94
N ASN A 116 18.85 -0.17 16.37
CA ASN A 116 20.24 0.27 16.51
C ASN A 116 20.87 0.58 15.15
N CYS A 117 20.69 -0.29 14.18
CA CYS A 117 21.14 -0.09 12.81
C CYS A 117 20.53 1.19 12.19
N ARG A 118 19.23 1.41 12.36
CA ARG A 118 18.54 2.62 11.90
C ARG A 118 19.10 3.88 12.53
N LYS A 119 19.44 3.86 13.83
CA LYS A 119 20.08 4.99 14.50
C LYS A 119 21.46 5.27 13.91
N SER A 120 22.28 4.24 13.69
CA SER A 120 23.61 4.36 13.10
C SER A 120 23.56 4.96 11.70
N ILE A 121 22.70 4.44 10.83
CA ILE A 121 22.49 4.98 9.49
C ILE A 121 22.03 6.45 9.55
N SER A 122 21.18 6.79 10.51
CA SER A 122 20.71 8.18 10.68
C SER A 122 21.84 9.13 11.12
N LEU A 123 22.77 8.65 11.94
CA LEU A 123 23.97 9.41 12.35
C LEU A 123 24.93 9.55 11.15
N TRP A 124 25.23 8.46 10.45
CA TRP A 124 26.04 8.49 9.24
C TRP A 124 25.46 9.45 8.20
N LYS A 125 24.14 9.45 7.99
CA LYS A 125 23.48 10.37 7.06
C LYS A 125 23.65 11.83 7.46
N LYS A 126 23.73 12.17 8.75
CA LYS A 126 23.94 13.54 9.22
C LYS A 126 25.39 14.01 8.97
N SER A 127 26.37 13.10 9.08
CA SER A 127 27.79 13.41 8.82
C SER A 127 28.12 13.38 7.33
N SER A 128 27.34 12.62 6.52
CA SER A 128 27.53 12.54 5.08
C SER A 128 26.80 13.69 4.38
N SER A 129 27.54 14.52 3.63
CA SER A 129 26.96 15.59 2.79
C SER A 129 26.16 15.00 1.63
N SER A 130 24.91 14.58 1.89
CA SER A 130 24.06 13.88 0.92
C SER A 130 22.96 14.76 0.31
N ASN A 131 23.11 16.08 0.35
CA ASN A 131 22.17 16.98 -0.32
C ASN A 131 22.53 17.08 -1.81
N SER A 132 21.83 16.31 -2.63
CA SER A 132 22.06 16.26 -4.09
C SER A 132 21.92 17.64 -4.74
N GLU A 133 20.99 18.50 -4.31
CA GLU A 133 20.85 19.87 -4.84
C GLU A 133 22.10 20.72 -4.57
N LYS A 134 22.66 20.69 -3.36
CA LYS A 134 23.91 21.39 -3.06
C LYS A 134 25.07 20.83 -3.90
N LYS A 135 25.13 19.50 -4.01
CA LYS A 135 26.18 18.84 -4.80
C LYS A 135 26.11 19.20 -6.29
N PHE A 136 24.93 19.37 -6.87
CA PHE A 136 24.77 19.85 -8.24
C PHE A 136 25.34 21.25 -8.39
N PHE A 137 24.90 22.16 -7.53
CA PHE A 137 25.32 23.55 -7.61
C PHE A 137 26.83 23.68 -7.43
N GLU A 138 27.39 22.95 -6.45
CA GLU A 138 28.85 22.93 -6.22
C GLU A 138 29.59 22.35 -7.43
N LEU A 139 29.14 21.25 -8.03
CA LEU A 139 29.80 20.66 -9.20
C LEU A 139 29.66 21.52 -10.46
N GLN A 140 28.50 22.16 -10.67
CA GLN A 140 28.31 23.09 -11.76
C GLN A 140 29.25 24.29 -11.64
N THR A 141 29.33 24.90 -10.43
CA THR A 141 30.25 26.02 -10.16
C THR A 141 31.70 25.60 -10.35
N GLN A 142 32.09 24.40 -9.90
CA GLN A 142 33.45 23.88 -10.12
C GLN A 142 33.74 23.65 -11.60
N ILE A 143 32.79 23.18 -12.40
CA ILE A 143 32.97 22.99 -13.84
C ILE A 143 33.10 24.36 -14.54
N ASP A 144 32.27 25.33 -14.16
CA ASP A 144 32.33 26.69 -14.73
C ASP A 144 33.70 27.33 -14.46
N LEU A 145 34.18 27.28 -13.21
CA LEU A 145 35.51 27.77 -12.84
C LEU A 145 36.63 27.01 -13.53
N ALA A 146 36.51 25.67 -13.66
CA ALA A 146 37.49 24.85 -14.33
C ALA A 146 37.55 25.07 -15.85
N GLN A 147 36.52 25.60 -16.45
CA GLN A 147 36.50 25.98 -17.90
C GLN A 147 37.15 27.31 -18.17
N GLU A 148 37.23 28.17 -17.15
CA GLU A 148 37.91 29.49 -17.23
C GLU A 148 39.40 29.43 -16.87
N ASP A 149 39.83 28.31 -16.23
CA ASP A 149 41.22 28.11 -15.77
C ASP A 149 42.03 27.28 -16.78
N GLU A 150 42.92 27.94 -17.51
CA GLU A 150 43.78 27.31 -18.52
C GLU A 150 44.78 26.29 -17.93
N SER A 151 44.96 26.26 -16.60
CA SER A 151 45.87 25.32 -15.92
C SER A 151 45.27 23.96 -15.68
N ILE A 152 43.95 23.82 -15.81
CA ILE A 152 43.20 22.55 -15.54
C ILE A 152 43.28 21.62 -16.76
N SER A 153 43.66 20.40 -16.51
CA SER A 153 43.76 19.40 -17.58
C SER A 153 42.35 19.00 -18.15
N ALA A 154 42.32 18.65 -19.42
CA ALA A 154 41.09 18.12 -20.04
C ALA A 154 40.56 16.87 -19.32
N GLU A 155 41.45 16.08 -18.70
CA GLU A 155 41.10 14.88 -17.93
C GLU A 155 40.39 15.25 -16.63
N ASP A 156 40.87 16.28 -15.91
CA ASP A 156 40.23 16.76 -14.66
C ASP A 156 38.85 17.34 -14.92
N LEU A 157 38.74 18.16 -15.99
CA LEU A 157 37.46 18.71 -16.43
C LEU A 157 36.47 17.56 -16.81
N LEU A 158 36.94 16.52 -17.49
CA LEU A 158 36.14 15.35 -17.84
C LEU A 158 35.71 14.60 -16.57
N ALA A 159 36.60 14.45 -15.59
CA ALA A 159 36.28 13.83 -14.30
C ALA A 159 35.18 14.59 -13.53
N LEU A 160 35.22 15.93 -13.54
CA LEU A 160 34.14 16.76 -12.94
C LEU A 160 32.80 16.56 -13.66
N LYS A 161 32.81 16.52 -14.99
CA LYS A 161 31.61 16.24 -15.81
C LYS A 161 31.02 14.87 -15.51
N TRP A 162 31.86 13.84 -15.34
CA TRP A 162 31.41 12.50 -14.93
C TRP A 162 30.77 12.52 -13.54
N LYS A 163 31.37 13.20 -12.57
CA LYS A 163 30.78 13.37 -11.23
C LYS A 163 29.41 14.04 -11.27
N LEU A 164 29.24 15.04 -12.14
CA LEU A 164 27.96 15.70 -12.35
C LEU A 164 26.92 14.75 -12.99
N CYS A 165 27.32 13.97 -14.00
CA CYS A 165 26.46 12.97 -14.62
C CYS A 165 25.99 11.91 -13.62
N ASP A 166 26.86 11.45 -12.73
CA ASP A 166 26.50 10.49 -11.69
C ASP A 166 25.53 11.10 -10.65
N ALA A 167 25.75 12.36 -10.28
CA ALA A 167 24.83 13.08 -9.41
C ALA A 167 23.43 13.22 -10.02
N TYR A 168 23.33 13.55 -11.32
CA TYR A 168 22.06 13.57 -12.05
C TYR A 168 21.39 12.19 -12.11
N ARG A 169 22.16 11.13 -12.32
CA ARG A 169 21.64 9.75 -12.34
C ARG A 169 21.08 9.34 -10.97
N GLU A 170 21.78 9.69 -9.86
CA GLU A 170 21.29 9.45 -8.50
C GLU A 170 19.95 10.15 -8.23
N GLU A 171 19.83 11.41 -8.67
CA GLU A 171 18.61 12.21 -8.51
C GLU A 171 17.45 11.65 -9.34
N GLU A 172 17.70 11.30 -10.59
CA GLU A 172 16.71 10.65 -11.47
C GLU A 172 16.16 9.37 -10.85
N ILE A 173 17.04 8.47 -10.36
CA ILE A 173 16.65 7.23 -9.71
C ILE A 173 15.72 7.50 -8.52
N PHE A 174 16.04 8.51 -7.71
CA PHE A 174 15.25 8.86 -6.54
C PHE A 174 13.84 9.36 -6.90
N TRP A 175 13.75 10.27 -7.86
CA TRP A 175 12.46 10.84 -8.24
C TRP A 175 11.61 9.86 -9.06
N ARG A 176 12.24 9.04 -9.89
CA ARG A 176 11.56 7.96 -10.60
C ARG A 176 10.90 6.98 -9.63
N LEU A 177 11.61 6.56 -8.58
CA LEU A 177 11.03 5.70 -7.54
C LEU A 177 9.86 6.36 -6.80
N LYS A 178 9.97 7.66 -6.52
CA LYS A 178 8.91 8.41 -5.85
C LYS A 178 7.69 8.66 -6.74
N SER A 179 7.91 8.90 -8.02
CA SER A 179 6.83 9.13 -8.99
C SER A 179 6.03 7.86 -9.27
N ARG A 180 6.65 6.65 -9.11
CA ARG A 180 6.07 5.35 -9.46
C ARG A 180 5.62 5.24 -10.92
N GLU A 181 6.24 6.01 -11.82
CA GLU A 181 6.01 5.89 -13.26
C GLU A 181 6.85 4.75 -13.82
N LEU A 182 6.17 3.72 -14.35
CA LEU A 182 6.82 2.47 -14.80
C LEU A 182 7.12 2.47 -16.30
N TRP A 183 6.42 3.27 -17.09
CA TRP A 183 6.47 3.18 -18.54
C TRP A 183 7.60 4.01 -19.17
N PHE A 184 8.20 4.93 -18.44
CA PHE A 184 9.45 5.59 -18.84
C PHE A 184 10.67 4.71 -18.54
N LYS A 185 10.78 3.54 -19.17
CA LYS A 185 11.95 2.65 -18.96
C LYS A 185 13.17 3.09 -19.78
N GLU A 186 12.96 3.68 -20.92
CA GLU A 186 14.01 4.08 -21.88
C GLU A 186 13.59 5.41 -22.53
N GLY A 187 14.17 6.51 -22.12
CA GLY A 187 13.89 7.82 -22.71
C GLY A 187 14.40 8.95 -21.83
N ASP A 188 14.23 10.16 -22.28
CA ASP A 188 14.75 11.38 -21.72
C ASP A 188 14.84 11.40 -20.20
N LYS A 189 16.04 11.75 -19.68
CA LYS A 189 16.36 11.94 -18.27
C LYS A 189 15.60 13.13 -17.67
N ASN A 190 14.25 13.06 -17.70
CA ASN A 190 13.40 14.18 -17.33
C ASN A 190 13.11 14.18 -15.83
N THR A 191 14.10 14.52 -15.02
CA THR A 191 13.95 14.66 -13.56
C THR A 191 12.86 15.67 -13.20
N LYS A 192 12.69 16.74 -13.98
CA LYS A 192 11.62 17.75 -13.79
C LYS A 192 10.23 17.13 -13.89
N TYR A 193 10.01 16.21 -14.85
CA TYR A 193 8.75 15.50 -14.96
C TYR A 193 8.43 14.65 -13.72
N PHE A 194 9.40 13.86 -13.23
CA PHE A 194 9.22 13.05 -12.05
C PHE A 194 9.01 13.88 -10.78
N HIS A 195 9.66 15.02 -10.68
CA HIS A 195 9.42 16.01 -9.62
C HIS A 195 7.98 16.53 -9.67
N ALA A 196 7.55 17.00 -10.82
CA ALA A 196 6.21 17.55 -11.01
C ALA A 196 5.14 16.49 -10.71
N THR A 197 5.28 15.29 -11.27
CA THR A 197 4.36 14.16 -11.03
C THR A 197 4.29 13.78 -9.55
N THR A 198 5.43 13.73 -8.87
CA THR A 198 5.48 13.41 -7.42
C THR A 198 4.80 14.50 -6.59
N LYS A 199 5.09 15.78 -6.88
CA LYS A 199 4.45 16.92 -6.19
C LYS A 199 2.93 16.92 -6.43
N GLN A 200 2.50 16.72 -7.67
CA GLN A 200 1.08 16.64 -8.03
C GLN A 200 0.36 15.47 -7.33
N LYS A 201 0.94 14.25 -7.35
CA LYS A 201 0.38 13.10 -6.63
C LYS A 201 0.28 13.36 -5.11
N ARG A 202 1.27 14.02 -4.52
CA ARG A 202 1.23 14.40 -3.10
C ARG A 202 0.15 15.42 -2.79
N ALA A 203 0.03 16.46 -3.61
CA ALA A 203 -1.01 17.48 -3.48
C ALA A 203 -2.41 16.85 -3.62
N ARG A 204 -2.61 15.99 -4.63
CA ARG A 204 -3.87 15.28 -4.87
C ARG A 204 -4.25 14.34 -3.73
N ASN A 205 -3.27 13.63 -3.15
CA ASN A 205 -3.51 12.66 -2.08
C ASN A 205 -3.54 13.28 -0.68
N LYS A 206 -3.29 14.59 -0.56
CA LYS A 206 -3.36 15.30 0.72
C LYS A 206 -4.80 15.36 1.19
N ILE A 207 -5.06 14.87 2.39
CA ILE A 207 -6.36 15.00 3.06
C ILE A 207 -6.41 16.38 3.70
N ILE A 208 -7.24 17.24 3.15
CA ILE A 208 -7.44 18.63 3.61
C ILE A 208 -8.57 18.68 4.61
N GLY A 209 -9.63 17.90 4.39
CA GLY A 209 -10.79 17.80 5.23
C GLY A 209 -11.65 16.60 4.83
N LEU A 210 -12.52 16.18 5.73
CA LEU A 210 -13.45 15.07 5.53
C LEU A 210 -14.82 15.40 6.18
N LEU A 211 -15.86 14.77 5.67
CA LEU A 211 -17.17 14.80 6.32
C LEU A 211 -17.19 13.81 7.49
N ASN A 212 -17.65 14.26 8.65
CA ASN A 212 -17.95 13.38 9.78
C ASN A 212 -19.27 12.60 9.54
N GLN A 213 -19.72 11.85 10.54
CA GLN A 213 -20.96 11.06 10.46
C GLN A 213 -22.21 11.94 10.29
N ASP A 214 -22.20 13.15 10.85
CA ASP A 214 -23.29 14.13 10.77
C ASP A 214 -23.30 14.92 9.44
N GLY A 215 -22.34 14.63 8.53
CA GLY A 215 -22.20 15.35 7.27
C GLY A 215 -21.53 16.71 7.38
N LEU A 216 -20.94 17.05 8.53
CA LEU A 216 -20.21 18.30 8.74
C LEU A 216 -18.77 18.16 8.24
N TRP A 217 -18.25 19.23 7.64
CA TRP A 217 -16.88 19.28 7.14
C TRP A 217 -15.91 19.54 8.29
N VAL A 218 -14.92 18.66 8.42
CA VAL A 218 -13.85 18.69 9.43
C VAL A 218 -12.53 18.88 8.70
N ASP A 219 -11.77 19.91 9.02
CA ASP A 219 -10.49 20.27 8.41
C ASP A 219 -9.34 20.50 9.41
N LYS A 220 -9.66 20.64 10.69
CA LYS A 220 -8.64 20.77 11.74
C LYS A 220 -7.88 19.44 11.92
N GLU A 221 -6.57 19.48 11.96
CA GLU A 221 -5.70 18.32 12.03
C GLU A 221 -6.05 17.36 13.18
N VAL A 222 -6.35 17.91 14.38
CA VAL A 222 -6.70 17.11 15.57
C VAL A 222 -8.03 16.38 15.37
N ASP A 223 -9.02 17.05 14.79
CA ASP A 223 -10.35 16.47 14.56
C ASP A 223 -10.31 15.44 13.41
N LEU A 224 -9.50 15.69 12.37
CA LEU A 224 -9.24 14.72 11.30
C LEU A 224 -8.54 13.46 11.82
N GLU A 225 -7.58 13.64 12.73
CA GLU A 225 -6.91 12.50 13.41
C GLU A 225 -7.93 11.66 14.17
N ARG A 226 -8.74 12.30 15.00
CA ARG A 226 -9.80 11.62 15.77
C ARG A 226 -10.76 10.89 14.84
N LEU A 227 -11.28 11.57 13.82
CA LEU A 227 -12.20 10.98 12.84
C LEU A 227 -11.60 9.75 12.14
N ALA A 228 -10.33 9.80 11.75
CA ALA A 228 -9.67 8.69 11.09
C ALA A 228 -9.43 7.51 12.05
N VAL A 229 -8.98 7.77 13.27
CA VAL A 229 -8.70 6.74 14.28
C VAL A 229 -9.99 6.06 14.72
N ASP A 230 -11.03 6.82 15.03
CA ASP A 230 -12.32 6.28 15.47
C ASP A 230 -12.99 5.45 14.37
N TYR A 231 -12.92 5.92 13.12
CA TYR A 231 -13.44 5.16 11.99
C TYR A 231 -12.78 3.78 11.83
N PHE A 232 -11.46 3.69 11.92
CA PHE A 232 -10.77 2.40 11.81
C PHE A 232 -10.89 1.56 13.07
N LYS A 233 -11.01 2.19 14.24
CA LYS A 233 -11.30 1.48 15.49
C LYS A 233 -12.64 0.76 15.39
N ASP A 234 -13.71 1.45 14.98
CA ASP A 234 -15.02 0.84 14.75
C ASP A 234 -14.98 -0.27 13.69
N LEU A 235 -14.30 0.01 12.56
CA LEU A 235 -14.22 -0.93 11.45
C LEU A 235 -13.55 -2.25 11.86
N PHE A 236 -12.52 -2.20 12.70
CA PHE A 236 -11.73 -3.35 13.14
C PHE A 236 -12.18 -3.92 14.50
N THR A 237 -13.28 -3.43 15.08
CA THR A 237 -13.88 -4.00 16.28
C THR A 237 -14.86 -5.10 15.89
N THR A 238 -14.72 -6.28 16.48
CA THR A 238 -15.60 -7.44 16.24
C THR A 238 -17.05 -7.12 16.54
N SER A 239 -17.94 -7.71 15.77
CA SER A 239 -19.39 -7.73 16.05
C SER A 239 -19.82 -8.93 16.89
N GLU A 240 -18.87 -9.77 17.32
CA GLU A 240 -19.07 -10.98 18.14
C GLU A 240 -20.19 -11.89 17.58
N PRO A 241 -20.10 -12.33 16.31
CA PRO A 241 -21.15 -13.16 15.72
C PRO A 241 -21.28 -14.50 16.45
N GLN A 242 -22.50 -14.87 16.86
CA GLN A 242 -22.76 -16.05 17.68
C GLN A 242 -23.05 -17.31 16.85
N ASN A 243 -23.70 -17.19 15.69
CA ASN A 243 -24.31 -18.31 15.00
C ASN A 243 -23.61 -18.79 13.71
N PHE A 244 -22.29 -18.58 13.58
CA PHE A 244 -21.59 -19.00 12.37
C PHE A 244 -21.39 -20.53 12.25
N HIS A 245 -21.61 -21.31 13.31
CA HIS A 245 -21.48 -22.76 13.28
C HIS A 245 -22.49 -23.41 12.32
N SER A 246 -23.69 -22.85 12.16
CA SER A 246 -24.66 -23.31 11.17
C SER A 246 -24.13 -23.17 9.74
N ALA A 247 -23.43 -22.08 9.42
CA ALA A 247 -22.84 -21.85 8.11
C ALA A 247 -21.67 -22.81 7.80
N LEU A 248 -21.04 -23.38 8.82
CA LEU A 248 -19.93 -24.34 8.68
C LEU A 248 -20.39 -25.81 8.68
N ARG A 249 -21.68 -26.08 8.86
CA ARG A 249 -22.21 -27.46 9.06
C ARG A 249 -21.77 -28.37 7.92
N ASP A 250 -22.02 -27.96 6.70
CA ASP A 250 -21.96 -28.79 5.49
C ASP A 250 -20.58 -28.70 4.80
N LEU A 251 -19.64 -27.98 5.42
CA LEU A 251 -18.27 -27.88 4.93
C LEU A 251 -17.52 -29.20 5.21
N PRO A 252 -17.00 -29.91 4.18
CA PRO A 252 -16.25 -31.13 4.39
C PRO A 252 -14.87 -30.91 4.97
N VAL A 253 -14.30 -31.95 5.54
CA VAL A 253 -12.87 -31.99 5.86
C VAL A 253 -12.09 -32.15 4.55
N MET A 254 -11.22 -31.20 4.23
CA MET A 254 -10.52 -31.11 2.96
C MET A 254 -9.00 -31.31 3.11
N ILE A 255 -8.47 -31.10 4.31
CA ILE A 255 -7.04 -31.17 4.60
C ILE A 255 -6.66 -32.58 5.00
N SER A 256 -5.80 -33.22 4.23
CA SER A 256 -5.22 -34.52 4.58
C SER A 256 -4.07 -34.38 5.60
N GLU A 257 -3.71 -35.52 6.23
CA GLU A 257 -2.58 -35.57 7.16
C GLU A 257 -1.25 -35.16 6.48
N ASP A 258 -1.01 -35.61 5.23
CA ASP A 258 0.16 -35.22 4.44
C ASP A 258 0.20 -33.69 4.17
N MET A 259 -0.94 -33.08 3.87
CA MET A 259 -1.01 -31.62 3.74
C MET A 259 -0.66 -30.91 5.05
N ASN A 260 -1.18 -31.39 6.18
CA ASN A 260 -0.84 -30.85 7.49
C ASN A 260 0.64 -30.99 7.83
N GLN A 261 1.25 -32.13 7.53
CA GLN A 261 2.69 -32.34 7.71
C GLN A 261 3.52 -31.37 6.87
N ARG A 262 3.13 -31.13 5.62
CA ARG A 262 3.80 -30.14 4.74
C ARG A 262 3.66 -28.72 5.25
N LEU A 263 2.51 -28.34 5.78
CA LEU A 263 2.26 -27.00 6.33
C LEU A 263 3.06 -26.76 7.61
N THR A 264 3.16 -27.75 8.50
CA THR A 264 3.75 -27.64 9.82
C THR A 264 5.23 -28.09 9.88
N LYS A 265 5.80 -28.52 8.74
CA LYS A 265 7.21 -28.92 8.63
C LYS A 265 8.14 -27.80 9.11
N GLU A 266 9.30 -28.16 9.64
CA GLU A 266 10.35 -27.23 10.03
C GLU A 266 10.71 -26.26 8.89
N ILE A 267 11.05 -25.02 9.25
CA ILE A 267 11.40 -23.97 8.29
C ILE A 267 12.92 -23.94 8.10
N PHE A 268 13.37 -24.14 6.86
CA PHE A 268 14.77 -24.11 6.50
C PHE A 268 15.23 -22.70 6.08
N PRO A 269 16.51 -22.36 6.27
CA PRO A 269 17.08 -21.05 5.89
C PRO A 269 16.81 -20.67 4.44
N GLU A 270 16.86 -21.63 3.52
CA GLU A 270 16.62 -21.43 2.08
C GLU A 270 15.18 -20.99 1.79
N GLU A 271 14.21 -21.45 2.59
CA GLU A 271 12.81 -21.04 2.47
C GLU A 271 12.64 -19.57 2.86
N VAL A 272 13.30 -19.15 3.93
CA VAL A 272 13.32 -17.76 4.39
C VAL A 272 14.01 -16.85 3.37
N LYS A 273 15.16 -17.28 2.86
CA LYS A 273 15.90 -16.57 1.79
C LYS A 273 15.04 -16.40 0.55
N ARG A 274 14.42 -17.47 0.06
CA ARG A 274 13.50 -17.42 -1.11
C ARG A 274 12.33 -16.47 -0.86
N ALA A 275 11.74 -16.51 0.34
CA ALA A 275 10.66 -15.61 0.71
C ALA A 275 11.10 -14.15 0.64
N LEU A 276 12.24 -13.78 1.25
CA LEU A 276 12.78 -12.43 1.23
C LEU A 276 13.11 -11.96 -0.21
N PHE A 277 13.83 -12.79 -0.99
CA PHE A 277 14.25 -12.42 -2.35
C PHE A 277 13.09 -12.37 -3.35
N SER A 278 11.94 -12.97 -3.04
CA SER A 278 10.70 -12.83 -3.81
C SER A 278 9.96 -11.50 -3.54
N LEU A 279 10.32 -10.77 -2.49
CA LEU A 279 9.77 -9.45 -2.22
C LEU A 279 10.36 -8.41 -3.16
N ASN A 280 9.50 -7.55 -3.69
CA ASN A 280 9.98 -6.46 -4.53
C ASN A 280 10.80 -5.46 -3.69
N PRO A 281 12.06 -5.18 -4.07
CA PRO A 281 12.99 -4.34 -3.32
C PRO A 281 12.53 -2.88 -3.16
N ASP A 282 11.77 -2.38 -4.12
CA ASP A 282 11.35 -0.97 -4.22
C ASP A 282 9.97 -0.67 -3.57
N LYS A 283 9.32 -1.67 -2.94
CA LYS A 283 8.05 -1.46 -2.22
C LYS A 283 8.25 -0.70 -0.92
N ALA A 284 7.19 0.02 -0.51
CA ALA A 284 7.18 0.80 0.72
C ALA A 284 7.44 -0.09 1.96
N PRO A 285 8.34 0.35 2.87
CA PRO A 285 8.59 -0.34 4.13
C PRO A 285 7.46 -0.14 5.14
N GLY A 286 7.54 -0.87 6.24
CA GLY A 286 6.71 -0.70 7.43
C GLY A 286 7.17 0.46 8.34
N PRO A 287 6.70 0.48 9.60
CA PRO A 287 7.07 1.50 10.58
C PRO A 287 8.57 1.59 10.91
N ASP A 288 9.30 0.49 10.76
CA ASP A 288 10.75 0.45 10.96
C ASP A 288 11.53 1.20 9.86
N GLY A 289 10.91 1.44 8.70
CA GLY A 289 11.51 2.12 7.57
C GLY A 289 12.54 1.32 6.79
N MET A 290 12.76 0.04 7.14
CA MET A 290 13.67 -0.86 6.43
C MET A 290 12.97 -1.50 5.23
N THR A 291 13.54 -1.36 4.02
CA THR A 291 12.99 -1.94 2.78
C THR A 291 13.46 -3.38 2.58
N ALA A 292 12.79 -4.12 1.69
CA ALA A 292 13.25 -5.45 1.31
C ALA A 292 14.67 -5.39 0.71
N LEU A 293 14.99 -4.34 -0.04
CA LEU A 293 16.32 -4.11 -0.60
C LEU A 293 17.43 -4.12 0.47
N PHE A 294 17.18 -3.51 1.64
CA PHE A 294 18.15 -3.51 2.73
C PHE A 294 18.50 -4.94 3.13
N TYR A 295 17.50 -5.77 3.47
CA TYR A 295 17.72 -7.16 3.89
C TYR A 295 18.32 -8.04 2.78
N GLN A 296 17.93 -7.81 1.53
CA GLN A 296 18.50 -8.52 0.37
C GLN A 296 19.97 -8.18 0.16
N ARG A 297 20.37 -6.91 0.30
CA ARG A 297 21.76 -6.45 0.12
C ARG A 297 22.67 -6.82 1.28
N PHE A 298 22.12 -6.89 2.48
CA PHE A 298 22.85 -7.26 3.69
C PHE A 298 22.46 -8.65 4.20
N TRP A 299 22.09 -9.57 3.27
CA TRP A 299 21.65 -10.91 3.63
C TRP A 299 22.67 -11.67 4.48
N ASP A 300 23.97 -11.61 4.14
CA ASP A 300 25.02 -12.30 4.86
C ASP A 300 25.13 -11.84 6.32
N LEU A 301 24.77 -10.60 6.60
CA LEU A 301 24.76 -10.00 7.94
C LEU A 301 23.43 -10.22 8.67
N THR A 302 22.31 -9.94 8.00
CA THR A 302 20.98 -9.90 8.63
C THR A 302 20.21 -11.21 8.51
N GLY A 303 20.58 -12.03 7.54
CA GLY A 303 19.90 -13.28 7.21
C GLY A 303 19.86 -14.29 8.35
N PRO A 304 20.99 -14.58 9.02
CA PRO A 304 21.00 -15.52 10.15
C PRO A 304 20.02 -15.14 11.26
N ASP A 305 19.94 -13.86 11.61
CA ASP A 305 19.00 -13.38 12.62
C ASP A 305 17.55 -13.45 12.13
N LEU A 306 17.30 -13.08 10.88
CA LEU A 306 15.97 -13.18 10.28
C LEU A 306 15.47 -14.63 10.21
N VAL A 307 16.37 -15.59 9.88
CA VAL A 307 16.06 -17.02 9.91
C VAL A 307 15.65 -17.46 11.32
N LYS A 308 16.44 -17.07 12.36
CA LYS A 308 16.10 -17.36 13.75
C LYS A 308 14.73 -16.81 14.14
N VAL A 309 14.39 -15.59 13.75
CA VAL A 309 13.07 -15.00 14.01
C VAL A 309 11.95 -15.85 13.43
N VAL A 310 12.08 -16.30 12.18
CA VAL A 310 11.05 -17.10 11.50
C VAL A 310 10.95 -18.50 12.11
N GLN A 311 12.09 -19.13 12.44
CA GLN A 311 12.13 -20.45 13.08
C GLN A 311 11.59 -20.42 14.50
N ASN A 312 11.94 -19.42 15.29
CA ASN A 312 11.42 -19.23 16.64
C ASN A 312 9.89 -19.02 16.59
N PHE A 313 9.40 -18.20 15.66
CA PHE A 313 7.95 -18.06 15.47
C PHE A 313 7.28 -19.39 15.15
N HIS A 314 7.85 -20.18 14.26
CA HIS A 314 7.29 -21.49 13.89
C HIS A 314 7.29 -22.51 15.05
N SER A 315 8.25 -22.46 15.94
CA SER A 315 8.36 -23.35 17.09
C SER A 315 7.54 -22.90 18.30
N SER A 316 7.59 -21.59 18.63
CA SER A 316 6.94 -21.01 19.82
C SER A 316 5.50 -20.54 19.58
N GLY A 317 5.10 -20.31 18.33
CA GLY A 317 3.82 -19.71 17.96
C GLY A 317 3.75 -18.20 18.16
N SER A 318 4.85 -17.55 18.55
CA SER A 318 4.89 -16.11 18.83
C SER A 318 6.17 -15.46 18.32
N PHE A 319 6.16 -14.14 18.15
CA PHE A 319 7.34 -13.32 17.81
C PHE A 319 7.37 -12.06 18.66
N GLU A 320 8.50 -11.33 18.58
CA GLU A 320 8.75 -10.10 19.35
C GLU A 320 7.64 -9.06 19.19
N GLU A 321 7.29 -8.37 20.26
CA GLU A 321 6.47 -7.17 20.24
C GLU A 321 7.06 -6.16 19.23
N HIS A 322 6.27 -5.32 18.64
CA HIS A 322 6.66 -4.37 17.59
C HIS A 322 7.03 -4.94 16.20
N LEU A 323 7.31 -6.24 16.07
CA LEU A 323 7.60 -6.84 14.78
C LEU A 323 6.38 -6.73 13.83
N ASN A 324 5.17 -6.82 14.38
CA ASN A 324 3.90 -6.76 13.65
C ASN A 324 3.23 -5.38 13.65
N GLU A 325 3.93 -4.32 14.09
CA GLU A 325 3.41 -2.96 13.93
C GLU A 325 3.19 -2.63 12.44
N THR A 326 2.10 -1.96 12.15
CA THR A 326 1.67 -1.71 10.78
C THR A 326 1.15 -0.28 10.64
N ASN A 327 1.58 0.42 9.59
CA ASN A 327 0.99 1.69 9.21
C ASN A 327 -0.10 1.49 8.15
N ILE A 328 -1.27 2.09 8.36
CA ILE A 328 -2.35 2.13 7.37
C ILE A 328 -2.14 3.35 6.48
N CYS A 329 -1.87 3.12 5.20
CA CYS A 329 -1.78 4.15 4.18
C CYS A 329 -3.13 4.30 3.49
N LEU A 330 -3.64 5.53 3.40
CA LEU A 330 -4.94 5.86 2.83
C LEU A 330 -4.81 6.14 1.33
N ILE A 331 -5.37 5.26 0.49
CA ILE A 331 -5.37 5.43 -0.96
C ILE A 331 -6.77 5.83 -1.42
N PRO A 332 -6.96 7.00 -2.07
CA PRO A 332 -8.26 7.44 -2.55
C PRO A 332 -8.88 6.43 -3.54
N LYS A 333 -10.15 6.10 -3.39
CA LYS A 333 -10.94 5.30 -4.35
C LYS A 333 -11.51 6.17 -5.47
N THR A 334 -11.71 7.45 -5.18
CA THR A 334 -12.28 8.46 -6.06
C THR A 334 -11.32 9.63 -6.21
N ASP A 335 -11.50 10.46 -7.21
CA ASP A 335 -10.65 11.64 -7.43
C ASP A 335 -10.75 12.68 -6.32
N ARG A 336 -11.86 12.73 -5.60
CA ARG A 336 -12.15 13.69 -4.52
C ARG A 336 -12.85 12.99 -3.36
N PRO A 337 -12.13 12.23 -2.54
CA PRO A 337 -12.72 11.55 -1.41
C PRO A 337 -13.18 12.59 -0.35
N ARG A 338 -14.40 12.45 0.11
CA ARG A 338 -15.02 13.33 1.13
C ARG A 338 -15.27 12.59 2.44
N LYS A 339 -15.31 11.26 2.42
CA LYS A 339 -15.55 10.42 3.60
C LYS A 339 -14.42 9.42 3.76
N MET A 340 -14.15 8.99 4.98
CA MET A 340 -13.12 7.98 5.29
C MET A 340 -13.39 6.66 4.55
N ALA A 341 -14.63 6.29 4.32
CA ALA A 341 -15.03 5.09 3.56
C ALA A 341 -14.56 5.08 2.10
N GLU A 342 -14.27 6.25 1.53
CA GLU A 342 -13.80 6.42 0.15
C GLU A 342 -12.29 6.23 0.00
N PHE A 343 -11.60 5.83 1.06
CA PHE A 343 -10.20 5.42 1.02
C PHE A 343 -10.06 3.90 1.14
N ARG A 344 -9.00 3.36 0.52
CA ARG A 344 -8.55 1.99 0.74
C ARG A 344 -7.45 1.99 1.80
N PRO A 345 -7.58 1.23 2.89
CA PRO A 345 -6.54 1.10 3.89
C PRO A 345 -5.50 0.08 3.43
N ILE A 346 -4.35 0.54 2.96
CA ILE A 346 -3.24 -0.35 2.60
C ILE A 346 -2.31 -0.50 3.79
N SER A 347 -2.08 -1.73 4.21
CA SER A 347 -1.23 -2.07 5.34
C SER A 347 0.26 -2.10 4.96
N LEU A 348 1.04 -1.24 5.57
CA LEU A 348 2.49 -1.19 5.42
C LEU A 348 3.13 -1.89 6.63
N CYS A 349 3.39 -3.20 6.49
CA CYS A 349 4.02 -4.04 7.50
C CYS A 349 5.54 -3.99 7.40
N ASN A 350 6.24 -4.26 8.49
CA ASN A 350 7.70 -4.45 8.50
C ASN A 350 8.11 -5.63 7.59
N VAL A 351 9.28 -5.53 6.98
CA VAL A 351 9.76 -6.56 6.05
C VAL A 351 9.98 -7.90 6.76
N SER A 352 10.47 -7.88 8.00
CA SER A 352 10.63 -9.07 8.83
C SER A 352 9.31 -9.85 8.99
N TYR A 353 8.21 -9.14 9.29
CA TYR A 353 6.89 -9.75 9.33
C TYR A 353 6.44 -10.24 7.92
N LYS A 354 6.66 -9.43 6.87
CA LYS A 354 6.34 -9.84 5.50
C LYS A 354 7.02 -11.14 5.08
N VAL A 355 8.23 -11.41 5.58
CA VAL A 355 8.94 -12.67 5.32
C VAL A 355 8.20 -13.84 6.00
N ILE A 356 7.80 -13.70 7.26
CA ILE A 356 6.98 -14.70 7.96
C ILE A 356 5.70 -15.01 7.17
N SER A 357 4.92 -13.97 6.87
CA SER A 357 3.69 -14.09 6.10
C SER A 357 3.92 -14.72 4.72
N LYS A 358 5.04 -14.41 4.07
CA LYS A 358 5.40 -14.95 2.76
C LYS A 358 5.77 -16.44 2.83
N VAL A 359 6.45 -16.88 3.86
CA VAL A 359 6.75 -18.30 4.10
C VAL A 359 5.43 -19.07 4.28
N LEU A 360 4.56 -18.61 5.19
CA LEU A 360 3.25 -19.24 5.42
C LEU A 360 2.40 -19.27 4.15
N SER A 361 2.29 -18.13 3.46
CA SER A 361 1.52 -18.04 2.22
C SER A 361 2.07 -18.94 1.10
N SER A 362 3.39 -19.12 1.03
CA SER A 362 4.02 -19.99 0.03
C SER A 362 3.76 -21.47 0.30
N ARG A 363 3.63 -21.88 1.56
CA ARG A 363 3.22 -23.22 1.95
C ARG A 363 1.75 -23.46 1.62
N LEU A 364 0.86 -22.56 2.05
CA LEU A 364 -0.58 -22.66 1.81
C LEU A 364 -0.91 -22.68 0.31
N LYS A 365 -0.21 -21.88 -0.49
CA LYS A 365 -0.39 -21.77 -1.93
C LYS A 365 -0.27 -23.11 -2.67
N LYS A 366 0.52 -24.05 -2.14
CA LYS A 366 0.77 -25.36 -2.79
C LYS A 366 -0.43 -26.31 -2.69
N ILE A 367 -1.21 -26.18 -1.63
CA ILE A 367 -2.36 -27.03 -1.38
C ILE A 367 -3.70 -26.35 -1.74
N LEU A 368 -3.65 -25.05 -2.00
CA LEU A 368 -4.85 -24.25 -2.26
C LEU A 368 -5.69 -24.74 -3.45
N PRO A 369 -5.11 -25.20 -4.59
CA PRO A 369 -5.90 -25.74 -5.70
C PRO A 369 -6.83 -26.89 -5.33
N ASP A 370 -6.43 -27.69 -4.33
CA ASP A 370 -7.21 -28.85 -3.85
C ASP A 370 -8.31 -28.45 -2.86
N LEU A 371 -8.25 -27.22 -2.31
CA LEU A 371 -9.17 -26.72 -1.30
C LEU A 371 -10.26 -25.81 -1.85
N ILE A 372 -10.03 -25.26 -3.03
CA ILE A 372 -10.84 -24.17 -3.57
C ILE A 372 -11.64 -24.65 -4.75
N SER A 373 -12.95 -24.44 -4.71
CA SER A 373 -13.89 -24.81 -5.76
C SER A 373 -13.45 -24.28 -7.13
N GLU A 374 -13.80 -25.00 -8.20
CA GLU A 374 -13.38 -24.68 -9.57
C GLU A 374 -13.89 -23.32 -10.06
N THR A 375 -14.99 -22.85 -9.51
CA THR A 375 -15.60 -21.56 -9.85
C THR A 375 -14.80 -20.33 -9.35
N GLN A 376 -13.91 -20.52 -8.37
CA GLN A 376 -13.04 -19.44 -7.85
C GLN A 376 -11.72 -19.39 -8.60
N SER A 377 -11.45 -18.30 -9.31
CA SER A 377 -10.20 -18.12 -10.07
C SER A 377 -9.17 -17.23 -9.37
N ALA A 378 -9.59 -16.33 -8.49
CA ALA A 378 -8.68 -15.37 -7.88
C ALA A 378 -7.67 -16.07 -6.96
N PHE A 379 -6.37 -15.72 -7.12
CA PHE A 379 -5.23 -16.17 -6.32
C PHE A 379 -4.95 -17.69 -6.34
N VAL A 380 -5.64 -18.47 -7.15
CA VAL A 380 -5.40 -19.92 -7.32
C VAL A 380 -4.49 -20.15 -8.51
N VAL A 381 -3.45 -20.98 -8.32
CA VAL A 381 -2.45 -21.24 -9.37
C VAL A 381 -3.10 -21.97 -10.55
N GLY A 382 -2.76 -21.57 -11.77
CA GLY A 382 -3.24 -22.18 -13.00
C GLY A 382 -4.65 -21.74 -13.44
N ARG A 383 -5.34 -20.89 -12.66
CA ARG A 383 -6.67 -20.36 -13.01
C ARG A 383 -6.56 -18.90 -13.49
N LEU A 384 -7.34 -18.55 -14.51
CA LEU A 384 -7.36 -17.23 -15.11
C LEU A 384 -8.68 -16.51 -14.78
N ILE A 385 -8.60 -15.26 -14.32
CA ILE A 385 -9.79 -14.45 -14.05
C ILE A 385 -10.57 -14.14 -15.33
N THR A 386 -9.90 -14.16 -16.49
CA THR A 386 -10.52 -14.00 -17.82
C THR A 386 -11.55 -15.08 -18.13
N ASP A 387 -11.36 -16.31 -17.64
CA ASP A 387 -12.28 -17.41 -17.86
C ASP A 387 -13.64 -17.11 -17.20
N ASN A 388 -13.62 -16.62 -15.96
CA ASN A 388 -14.85 -16.20 -15.28
C ASN A 388 -15.54 -15.01 -15.97
N ILE A 389 -14.75 -14.08 -16.57
CA ILE A 389 -15.29 -12.95 -17.33
C ILE A 389 -16.01 -13.47 -18.57
N LEU A 390 -15.42 -14.42 -19.32
CA LEU A 390 -16.02 -15.02 -20.50
C LEU A 390 -17.31 -15.78 -20.16
N ILE A 391 -17.27 -16.61 -19.12
CA ILE A 391 -18.47 -17.35 -18.65
C ILE A 391 -19.58 -16.37 -18.25
N ALA A 392 -19.26 -15.30 -17.54
CA ALA A 392 -20.23 -14.28 -17.18
C ALA A 392 -20.80 -13.57 -18.41
N GLN A 393 -19.97 -13.23 -19.41
CA GLN A 393 -20.42 -12.60 -20.66
C GLN A 393 -21.39 -13.50 -21.43
N GLU A 394 -21.08 -14.79 -21.58
CA GLU A 394 -21.95 -15.76 -22.24
C GLU A 394 -23.30 -15.92 -21.50
N ASN A 395 -23.27 -16.03 -20.19
CA ASN A 395 -24.51 -16.14 -19.40
C ASN A 395 -25.36 -14.86 -19.54
N PHE A 396 -24.77 -13.66 -19.47
CA PHE A 396 -25.51 -12.43 -19.68
C PHE A 396 -26.01 -12.28 -21.13
N HIS A 397 -25.26 -12.78 -22.11
CA HIS A 397 -25.70 -12.80 -23.50
C HIS A 397 -26.93 -13.72 -23.65
N ALA A 398 -26.91 -14.93 -23.10
CA ALA A 398 -28.03 -15.86 -23.12
C ALA A 398 -29.28 -15.25 -22.44
N LEU A 399 -29.15 -14.64 -21.28
CA LEU A 399 -30.25 -13.94 -20.59
C LEU A 399 -30.84 -12.77 -21.41
N ARG A 400 -30.07 -12.14 -22.29
CA ARG A 400 -30.56 -11.06 -23.16
C ARG A 400 -31.23 -11.55 -24.43
N THR A 401 -30.70 -12.61 -25.05
CA THR A 401 -31.07 -13.03 -26.40
C THR A 401 -32.03 -14.22 -26.43
N ASN A 402 -32.02 -15.09 -25.40
CA ASN A 402 -32.87 -16.27 -25.34
C ASN A 402 -34.07 -16.05 -24.39
N PRO A 403 -35.32 -15.98 -24.92
CA PRO A 403 -36.52 -15.79 -24.11
C PRO A 403 -36.69 -16.83 -23.01
N ALA A 404 -36.42 -18.11 -23.32
CA ALA A 404 -36.56 -19.22 -22.36
C ALA A 404 -35.57 -19.08 -21.17
N CYS A 405 -34.36 -18.56 -21.42
CA CYS A 405 -33.40 -18.25 -20.34
C CYS A 405 -33.89 -17.08 -19.50
N ARG A 406 -34.41 -16.03 -20.13
CA ARG A 406 -34.91 -14.84 -19.44
C ARG A 406 -36.10 -15.10 -18.53
N GLU A 407 -36.94 -16.05 -18.87
CA GLU A 407 -38.11 -16.43 -18.06
C GLU A 407 -37.74 -17.30 -16.87
N LYS A 408 -36.70 -18.14 -17.00
CA LYS A 408 -36.34 -19.15 -16.01
C LYS A 408 -35.19 -18.80 -15.11
N PHE A 409 -34.30 -17.89 -15.51
CA PHE A 409 -33.05 -17.59 -14.80
C PHE A 409 -32.93 -16.11 -14.48
N MET A 410 -32.26 -15.82 -13.37
CA MET A 410 -31.79 -14.45 -13.02
C MET A 410 -30.31 -14.48 -12.70
N ALA A 411 -29.63 -13.35 -12.97
CA ALA A 411 -28.25 -13.14 -12.55
C ALA A 411 -28.21 -12.20 -11.34
N ILE A 412 -27.60 -12.64 -10.26
CA ILE A 412 -27.42 -11.86 -9.03
C ILE A 412 -25.96 -11.49 -8.92
N LYS A 413 -25.65 -10.19 -8.93
CA LYS A 413 -24.30 -9.66 -8.65
C LYS A 413 -24.24 -9.17 -7.22
N THR A 414 -23.38 -9.79 -6.43
CA THR A 414 -23.09 -9.36 -5.05
C THR A 414 -21.71 -8.70 -4.96
N ASP A 415 -21.57 -7.73 -4.06
CA ASP A 415 -20.30 -7.10 -3.74
C ASP A 415 -20.13 -7.03 -2.21
N MET A 416 -18.99 -7.50 -1.72
CA MET A 416 -18.69 -7.50 -0.30
C MET A 416 -18.01 -6.19 0.11
N SER A 417 -18.76 -5.29 0.73
CA SER A 417 -18.22 -4.04 1.23
C SER A 417 -17.20 -4.29 2.35
N LYS A 418 -15.97 -3.79 2.18
CA LYS A 418 -14.86 -3.91 3.15
C LYS A 418 -14.58 -5.37 3.55
N ALA A 419 -14.58 -6.26 2.58
CA ALA A 419 -14.48 -7.70 2.77
C ALA A 419 -13.32 -8.11 3.70
N TYR A 420 -12.09 -7.64 3.43
CA TYR A 420 -10.90 -7.92 4.25
C TYR A 420 -11.01 -7.36 5.67
N ASP A 421 -11.58 -6.17 5.80
CA ASP A 421 -11.61 -5.43 7.07
C ASP A 421 -12.63 -6.03 8.06
N ARG A 422 -13.55 -6.88 7.58
CA ARG A 422 -14.65 -7.47 8.36
C ARG A 422 -14.56 -8.98 8.59
N VAL A 423 -13.48 -9.62 8.19
CA VAL A 423 -13.27 -11.06 8.48
C VAL A 423 -13.15 -11.24 10.00
N GLU A 424 -14.10 -11.99 10.58
CA GLU A 424 -14.07 -12.30 12.02
C GLU A 424 -13.04 -13.41 12.29
N TRP A 425 -12.17 -13.19 13.28
CA TRP A 425 -11.10 -14.15 13.60
C TRP A 425 -11.60 -15.44 14.19
N SER A 426 -12.66 -15.37 15.01
CA SER A 426 -13.33 -16.56 15.56
C SER A 426 -13.92 -17.43 14.46
N PHE A 427 -14.57 -16.83 13.47
CA PHE A 427 -15.07 -17.53 12.29
C PHE A 427 -13.94 -18.16 11.48
N LEU A 428 -12.89 -17.42 11.16
CA LEU A 428 -11.75 -17.95 10.39
C LEU A 428 -11.08 -19.13 11.11
N ARG A 429 -10.90 -19.03 12.44
CA ARG A 429 -10.35 -20.10 13.27
C ARG A 429 -11.25 -21.36 13.19
N ALA A 430 -12.54 -21.23 13.41
CA ALA A 430 -13.50 -22.32 13.34
C ALA A 430 -13.56 -22.96 11.96
N LEU A 431 -13.54 -22.13 10.90
CA LEU A 431 -13.48 -22.57 9.51
C LEU A 431 -12.25 -23.44 9.25
N MET A 432 -11.05 -22.94 9.60
CA MET A 432 -9.82 -23.70 9.35
C MET A 432 -9.80 -25.04 10.10
N LEU A 433 -10.26 -25.08 11.35
CA LEU A 433 -10.38 -26.31 12.12
C LEU A 433 -11.39 -27.28 11.46
N LYS A 434 -12.53 -26.77 11.01
CA LYS A 434 -13.55 -27.57 10.32
C LYS A 434 -13.04 -28.18 9.01
N MET A 435 -12.22 -27.42 8.25
CA MET A 435 -11.54 -27.91 7.05
C MET A 435 -10.47 -28.97 7.33
N GLY A 436 -10.05 -29.17 8.59
CA GLY A 436 -9.08 -30.19 9.00
C GLY A 436 -7.64 -29.67 9.10
N PHE A 437 -7.41 -28.35 9.14
CA PHE A 437 -6.07 -27.82 9.40
C PHE A 437 -5.59 -28.18 10.80
N ALA A 438 -4.32 -28.56 10.94
CA ALA A 438 -3.71 -28.86 12.22
C ALA A 438 -3.76 -27.63 13.17
N GLN A 439 -4.02 -27.87 14.45
CA GLN A 439 -4.13 -26.83 15.49
C GLN A 439 -2.91 -25.87 15.46
N LYS A 440 -1.68 -26.43 15.36
CA LYS A 440 -0.45 -25.66 15.26
C LYS A 440 -0.48 -24.65 14.11
N TRP A 441 -0.96 -25.06 12.93
CA TRP A 441 -1.06 -24.17 11.78
C TRP A 441 -2.07 -23.04 12.00
N VAL A 442 -3.24 -23.40 12.54
CA VAL A 442 -4.31 -22.44 12.86
C VAL A 442 -3.82 -21.40 13.89
N ASP A 443 -3.06 -21.83 14.89
CA ASP A 443 -2.54 -20.93 15.93
C ASP A 443 -1.47 -19.98 15.36
N LEU A 444 -0.60 -20.43 14.46
CA LEU A 444 0.35 -19.57 13.74
C LEU A 444 -0.35 -18.50 12.94
N ILE A 445 -1.37 -18.86 12.15
CA ILE A 445 -2.17 -17.90 11.37
C ILE A 445 -2.90 -16.93 12.30
N ASN A 446 -3.56 -17.45 13.33
CA ASN A 446 -4.28 -16.62 14.29
C ASN A 446 -3.37 -15.59 14.96
N PHE A 447 -2.16 -15.99 15.38
CA PHE A 447 -1.20 -15.07 15.96
C PHE A 447 -0.76 -13.98 14.97
N CYS A 448 -0.54 -14.32 13.69
CA CYS A 448 -0.19 -13.35 12.65
C CYS A 448 -1.24 -12.26 12.47
N ILE A 449 -2.53 -12.60 12.53
CA ILE A 449 -3.62 -11.64 12.32
C ILE A 449 -3.99 -10.88 13.59
N SER A 450 -3.88 -11.49 14.79
CA SER A 450 -4.36 -10.92 16.05
C SER A 450 -3.30 -10.09 16.80
N SER A 451 -2.00 -10.33 16.58
CA SER A 451 -0.92 -9.58 17.25
C SER A 451 -0.62 -8.22 16.63
N VAL A 452 -1.35 -7.83 15.59
CA VAL A 452 -1.13 -6.57 14.88
C VAL A 452 -1.57 -5.35 15.70
N SER A 453 -0.81 -4.25 15.55
CA SER A 453 -1.24 -2.92 15.97
C SER A 453 -1.11 -1.94 14.80
N TYR A 454 -2.08 -1.01 14.70
CA TYR A 454 -2.13 -0.06 13.60
C TYR A 454 -1.90 1.38 14.04
N LYS A 455 -1.25 2.15 13.16
CA LYS A 455 -1.27 3.62 13.14
C LYS A 455 -1.73 4.09 11.78
N VAL A 456 -2.58 5.11 11.72
CA VAL A 456 -3.08 5.66 10.46
C VAL A 456 -2.12 6.74 9.95
N LEU A 457 -1.66 6.62 8.71
CA LEU A 457 -0.83 7.66 8.07
C LEU A 457 -1.72 8.80 7.55
N LEU A 458 -1.92 9.81 8.37
CA LEU A 458 -2.61 11.03 7.95
C LEU A 458 -1.58 12.01 7.39
N ASN A 459 -1.65 12.28 6.09
CA ASN A 459 -0.71 13.15 5.38
C ASN A 459 0.77 12.77 5.61
N GLY A 460 1.06 11.47 5.74
CA GLY A 460 2.40 10.92 5.94
C GLY A 460 2.88 10.86 7.40
N THR A 461 2.09 11.35 8.35
CA THR A 461 2.38 11.27 9.80
C THR A 461 1.57 10.12 10.41
N PRO A 462 2.20 9.15 11.11
CA PRO A 462 1.47 8.10 11.81
C PRO A 462 0.71 8.67 13.01
N ARG A 463 -0.59 8.41 13.08
CA ARG A 463 -1.51 8.93 14.08
C ARG A 463 -2.29 7.81 14.77
N GLY A 464 -2.61 8.02 16.02
CA GLY A 464 -3.38 7.12 16.86
C GLY A 464 -2.71 5.78 17.09
N PHE A 465 -3.37 4.93 17.87
CA PHE A 465 -3.01 3.53 18.13
C PHE A 465 -4.30 2.71 18.12
N ILE A 466 -4.36 1.70 17.27
CA ILE A 466 -5.54 0.84 17.10
C ILE A 466 -5.10 -0.60 17.26
N LYS A 467 -5.72 -1.30 18.22
CA LYS A 467 -5.59 -2.75 18.39
C LYS A 467 -6.88 -3.38 17.85
N PRO A 468 -6.82 -4.06 16.69
CA PRO A 468 -8.02 -4.65 16.09
C PRO A 468 -8.47 -5.89 16.86
N THR A 469 -9.73 -6.28 16.66
CA THR A 469 -10.33 -7.53 17.15
C THR A 469 -10.95 -8.35 16.02
N ARG A 470 -10.93 -7.83 14.78
CA ARG A 470 -11.26 -8.53 13.53
C ARG A 470 -10.50 -7.92 12.35
N GLY A 471 -10.67 -8.54 11.19
CA GLY A 471 -10.11 -8.09 9.93
C GLY A 471 -8.77 -8.72 9.60
N ILE A 472 -8.48 -8.77 8.30
CA ILE A 472 -7.21 -9.21 7.73
C ILE A 472 -6.61 -8.08 6.90
N ARG A 473 -5.28 -7.99 6.83
CA ARG A 473 -4.59 -6.84 6.26
C ARG A 473 -4.65 -6.80 4.74
N GLN A 474 -5.01 -5.65 4.18
CA GLN A 474 -4.86 -5.38 2.74
C GLN A 474 -3.40 -5.10 2.43
N GLY A 475 -2.74 -6.01 1.70
CA GLY A 475 -1.31 -5.93 1.36
C GLY A 475 -0.39 -6.92 2.10
N ASP A 476 -0.95 -7.76 2.95
CA ASP A 476 -0.28 -8.91 3.54
C ASP A 476 -0.35 -10.12 2.58
N HIS A 477 0.71 -10.93 2.53
CA HIS A 477 0.80 -12.05 1.58
C HIS A 477 -0.16 -13.20 1.88
N ILE A 478 -0.48 -13.42 3.16
CA ILE A 478 -1.39 -14.51 3.57
C ILE A 478 -2.86 -14.12 3.42
N SER A 479 -3.20 -12.83 3.56
CA SER A 479 -4.59 -12.36 3.61
C SER A 479 -5.44 -12.76 2.41
N PRO A 480 -4.97 -12.70 1.14
CA PRO A 480 -5.77 -13.16 0.01
C PRO A 480 -6.21 -14.61 0.14
N PHE A 481 -5.33 -15.49 0.62
CA PHE A 481 -5.63 -16.92 0.78
C PHE A 481 -6.63 -17.17 1.91
N LEU A 482 -6.49 -16.46 3.02
CA LEU A 482 -7.47 -16.55 4.12
C LEU A 482 -8.85 -16.07 3.68
N PHE A 483 -8.91 -15.03 2.86
CA PHE A 483 -10.16 -14.51 2.34
C PHE A 483 -10.86 -15.51 1.41
N ILE A 484 -10.13 -16.14 0.47
CA ILE A 484 -10.76 -17.15 -0.41
C ILE A 484 -11.19 -18.41 0.38
N LEU A 485 -10.49 -18.82 1.42
CA LEU A 485 -10.99 -19.86 2.31
C LEU A 485 -12.35 -19.47 2.92
N CYS A 486 -12.51 -18.22 3.35
CA CYS A 486 -13.80 -17.72 3.84
C CYS A 486 -14.90 -17.77 2.78
N THR A 487 -14.56 -17.52 1.50
CA THR A 487 -15.54 -17.54 0.41
C THR A 487 -16.00 -18.97 0.06
N GLU A 488 -15.19 -20.01 0.36
CA GLU A 488 -15.59 -21.40 0.13
C GLU A 488 -16.80 -21.81 0.97
N VAL A 489 -17.00 -21.22 2.14
CA VAL A 489 -18.19 -21.45 2.95
C VAL A 489 -19.46 -20.99 2.21
N LEU A 490 -19.40 -19.83 1.54
CA LEU A 490 -20.51 -19.36 0.73
C LEU A 490 -20.78 -20.29 -0.44
N VAL A 491 -19.73 -20.78 -1.11
CA VAL A 491 -19.88 -21.72 -2.24
C VAL A 491 -20.44 -23.05 -1.77
N ALA A 492 -19.99 -23.58 -0.64
CA ALA A 492 -20.51 -24.82 -0.07
C ALA A 492 -22.01 -24.69 0.27
N ASN A 493 -22.40 -23.61 0.94
CA ASN A 493 -23.80 -23.36 1.28
C ASN A 493 -24.71 -23.18 0.03
N LEU A 494 -24.19 -22.54 -1.04
CA LEU A 494 -24.93 -22.42 -2.30
C LEU A 494 -25.12 -23.76 -2.99
N LYS A 495 -24.08 -24.62 -2.99
CA LYS A 495 -24.19 -25.99 -3.54
C LYS A 495 -25.16 -26.84 -2.74
N ASP A 496 -25.14 -26.74 -1.41
CA ASP A 496 -26.08 -27.43 -0.56
C ASP A 496 -27.53 -26.99 -0.81
N ALA A 497 -27.74 -25.66 -0.93
CA ALA A 497 -29.06 -25.13 -1.27
C ALA A 497 -29.54 -25.58 -2.67
N GLU A 498 -28.66 -25.70 -3.66
CA GLU A 498 -28.97 -26.21 -4.99
C GLU A 498 -29.36 -27.71 -4.95
N TRP A 499 -28.68 -28.46 -4.08
CA TRP A 499 -28.96 -29.90 -3.94
C TRP A 499 -30.29 -30.22 -3.20
N ASN A 500 -30.62 -29.39 -2.22
CA ASN A 500 -31.80 -29.56 -1.38
C ASN A 500 -33.07 -28.89 -1.95
N GLY A 501 -33.01 -28.20 -3.10
CA GLY A 501 -34.14 -27.55 -3.79
C GLY A 501 -34.37 -26.16 -3.25
#